data_46f601539eb3b7e5a1712a6986498486
#
_entry.id   46f601539eb3b7e5a1712a6986498486
#
_cell.length_a   1.000
_cell.length_b   1.000
_cell.length_c   1.000
_cell.angle_alpha   90.00
_cell.angle_beta   90.00
_cell.angle_gamma   90.00
#
_symmetry.space_group_name_H-M   'P 1'
#
loop_
_entity.id
_entity.type
_entity.pdbx_description
1 polymer ?
#
loop_
_entity_poly.entity_id
_entity_poly.type
_entity_poly.pdbx_seq_one_letter_code
_entity_poly.pdbx_strand_id
1 'polypeptide(L)'
;MRIATWNVNSLNARLSRVERWLKTFEPDVLCLQETKLADDAFPAMTFQSLGYETLHHGEGRWNGVAILSKVGLEDPIAGFGDGGEPDQDARIAWATCGGVRIASCYVPNGRS
;
A
#
# COMPACT_ATOMS: atom_id res chain seq x y z
N MET A 1 -3.47 17.44 5.72
CA MET A 1 -3.06 16.31 4.86
C MET A 1 -4.25 15.38 4.65
N ARG A 2 -4.49 15.01 3.42
CA ARG A 2 -5.58 14.09 3.07
C ARG A 2 -5.04 12.68 2.94
N ILE A 3 -5.53 11.78 3.77
CA ILE A 3 -5.12 10.38 3.80
C ILE A 3 -6.35 9.53 3.53
N ALA A 4 -6.23 8.59 2.59
CA ALA A 4 -7.31 7.68 2.26
C ALA A 4 -6.84 6.24 2.42
N THR A 5 -7.79 5.33 2.62
CA THR A 5 -7.52 3.90 2.69
C THR A 5 -8.57 3.17 1.84
N TRP A 6 -8.13 2.11 1.17
CA TRP A 6 -8.99 1.37 0.24
C TRP A 6 -8.57 -0.09 0.20
N ASN A 7 -9.46 -0.96 0.65
CA ASN A 7 -9.29 -2.39 0.41
C ASN A 7 -9.75 -2.70 -1.00
N VAL A 8 -8.79 -2.96 -1.90
CA VAL A 8 -9.09 -3.09 -3.33
C VAL A 8 -9.51 -4.50 -3.74
N ASN A 9 -9.31 -5.49 -2.87
CA ASN A 9 -9.64 -6.88 -3.17
C ASN A 9 -9.17 -7.27 -4.58
N SER A 10 -7.87 -7.25 -4.76
CA SER A 10 -7.13 -7.41 -6.02
C SER A 10 -6.92 -6.07 -6.75
N LEU A 11 -5.68 -5.59 -6.69
CA LEU A 11 -5.33 -4.35 -7.37
C LEU A 11 -5.45 -4.50 -8.89
N ASN A 12 -5.07 -5.67 -9.44
CA ASN A 12 -5.19 -5.90 -10.88
C ASN A 12 -6.61 -5.69 -11.37
N ALA A 13 -7.59 -6.14 -10.60
CA ALA A 13 -9.00 -6.02 -10.99
C ALA A 13 -9.50 -4.58 -10.88
N ARG A 14 -8.82 -3.73 -10.10
CA ARG A 14 -9.29 -2.37 -9.79
C ARG A 14 -8.33 -1.28 -10.27
N LEU A 15 -7.25 -1.63 -10.96
CA LEU A 15 -6.18 -0.67 -11.24
C LEU A 15 -6.68 0.58 -11.97
N SER A 16 -7.49 0.43 -12.99
CA SER A 16 -7.98 1.59 -13.74
C SER A 16 -8.89 2.48 -12.88
N ARG A 17 -9.63 1.90 -11.95
CA ARG A 17 -10.44 2.68 -11.00
C ARG A 17 -9.58 3.45 -10.02
N VAL A 18 -8.54 2.80 -9.51
CA VAL A 18 -7.60 3.44 -8.59
C VAL A 18 -6.90 4.61 -9.27
N GLU A 19 -6.40 4.40 -10.50
CA GLU A 19 -5.77 5.46 -11.26
C GLU A 19 -6.71 6.66 -11.46
N ARG A 20 -7.93 6.39 -11.87
CA ARG A 20 -8.92 7.43 -12.12
C ARG A 20 -9.27 8.18 -10.84
N TRP A 21 -9.42 7.46 -9.74
CA TRP A 21 -9.71 8.04 -8.44
C TRP A 21 -8.57 8.94 -7.97
N LEU A 22 -7.32 8.50 -8.14
CA LEU A 22 -6.14 9.29 -7.78
C LEU A 22 -6.07 10.59 -8.58
N LYS A 23 -6.41 10.54 -9.88
CA LYS A 23 -6.42 11.74 -10.73
C LYS A 23 -7.50 12.73 -10.30
N THR A 24 -8.61 12.22 -9.81
CA THR A 24 -9.76 13.06 -9.43
C THR A 24 -9.61 13.67 -8.06
N PHE A 25 -9.22 12.89 -7.06
CA PHE A 25 -9.22 13.34 -5.66
C PHE A 25 -7.86 13.77 -5.17
N GLU A 26 -6.80 13.32 -5.78
CA GLU A 26 -5.41 13.68 -5.46
C GLU A 26 -5.11 13.67 -3.96
N PRO A 27 -5.35 12.53 -3.25
CA PRO A 27 -5.00 12.45 -1.85
C PRO A 27 -3.49 12.58 -1.67
N ASP A 28 -3.06 13.05 -0.51
CA ASP A 28 -1.63 13.10 -0.20
C ASP A 28 -1.06 11.70 0.01
N VAL A 29 -1.84 10.82 0.65
CA VAL A 29 -1.46 9.44 0.90
C VAL A 29 -2.66 8.52 0.65
N LEU A 30 -2.42 7.40 -0.02
CA LEU A 30 -3.41 6.35 -0.19
C LEU A 30 -2.83 5.04 0.32
N CYS A 31 -3.51 4.42 1.27
CA CYS A 31 -3.18 3.09 1.78
C CYS A 31 -4.07 2.06 1.10
N LEU A 32 -3.44 1.02 0.55
CA LEU A 32 -4.17 -0.06 -0.11
C LEU A 32 -4.01 -1.34 0.69
N GLN A 33 -5.07 -2.13 0.72
CA GLN A 33 -5.07 -3.47 1.33
C GLN A 33 -5.61 -4.48 0.32
N GLU A 34 -5.21 -5.72 0.50
CA GLU A 34 -5.54 -6.84 -0.38
C GLU A 34 -5.16 -6.57 -1.84
N THR A 35 -3.92 -6.15 -2.06
CA THR A 35 -3.42 -5.92 -3.41
C THR A 35 -3.33 -7.22 -4.20
N LYS A 36 -3.07 -8.34 -3.52
CA LYS A 36 -2.98 -9.69 -4.08
C LYS A 36 -1.94 -9.78 -5.20
N LEU A 37 -0.80 -9.13 -4.98
CA LEU A 37 0.33 -9.10 -5.90
C LEU A 37 1.61 -9.37 -5.15
N ALA A 38 2.55 -10.05 -5.80
CA ALA A 38 3.93 -10.08 -5.35
C ALA A 38 4.57 -8.71 -5.57
N ASP A 39 5.65 -8.42 -4.86
CA ASP A 39 6.27 -7.11 -4.95
C ASP A 39 6.74 -6.77 -6.36
N ASP A 40 7.28 -7.75 -7.09
CA ASP A 40 7.75 -7.54 -8.46
C ASP A 40 6.62 -7.34 -9.47
N ALA A 41 5.40 -7.68 -9.11
CA ALA A 41 4.22 -7.48 -9.97
C ALA A 41 3.47 -6.19 -9.65
N PHE A 42 3.84 -5.50 -8.57
CA PHE A 42 3.18 -4.26 -8.18
C PHE A 42 3.48 -3.15 -9.20
N PRO A 43 2.46 -2.45 -9.72
CA PRO A 43 2.65 -1.46 -10.78
C PRO A 43 3.18 -0.11 -10.25
N ALA A 44 4.39 -0.11 -9.69
CA ALA A 44 4.96 1.08 -9.08
C ALA A 44 5.11 2.22 -10.08
N MET A 45 5.52 1.91 -11.32
CA MET A 45 5.73 2.96 -12.33
C MET A 45 4.44 3.67 -12.70
N THR A 46 3.32 2.96 -12.69
CA THR A 46 2.01 3.56 -12.95
C THR A 46 1.72 4.66 -11.92
N PHE A 47 1.95 4.37 -10.65
CA PHE A 47 1.70 5.34 -9.59
C PHE A 47 2.75 6.45 -9.55
N GLN A 48 4.00 6.12 -9.88
CA GLN A 48 5.06 7.14 -9.98
C GLN A 48 4.73 8.16 -11.05
N SER A 49 4.16 7.71 -12.17
CA SER A 49 3.76 8.63 -13.24
C SER A 49 2.65 9.58 -12.82
N LEU A 50 1.92 9.24 -11.76
CA LEU A 50 0.87 10.09 -11.18
C LEU A 50 1.38 10.95 -10.03
N GLY A 51 2.68 10.89 -9.74
CA GLY A 51 3.30 11.70 -8.69
C GLY A 51 3.40 11.05 -7.33
N TYR A 52 3.22 9.73 -7.25
CA TYR A 52 3.23 9.00 -5.98
C TYR A 52 4.46 8.13 -5.84
N GLU A 53 5.17 8.28 -4.72
CA GLU A 53 6.14 7.29 -4.30
C GLU A 53 5.39 6.10 -3.71
N THR A 54 5.96 4.90 -3.83
CA THR A 54 5.24 3.68 -3.45
C THR A 54 6.06 2.80 -2.52
N LEU A 55 5.36 2.18 -1.58
CA LEU A 55 5.86 1.07 -0.78
C LEU A 55 4.84 -0.05 -0.92
N HIS A 56 5.30 -1.26 -1.23
CA HIS A 56 4.43 -2.42 -1.33
C HIS A 56 5.05 -3.58 -0.56
N HIS A 57 4.23 -4.32 0.15
CA HIS A 57 4.62 -5.57 0.79
C HIS A 57 3.58 -6.61 0.43
N GLY A 58 3.96 -7.52 -0.47
CA GLY A 58 3.05 -8.52 -1.01
C GLY A 58 3.71 -9.87 -1.13
N GLU A 59 2.89 -10.92 -1.20
CA GLU A 59 3.36 -12.30 -1.26
C GLU A 59 2.78 -13.06 -2.46
N GLY A 60 1.96 -12.42 -3.26
CA GLY A 60 1.31 -13.05 -4.41
C GLY A 60 -0.20 -12.91 -4.33
N ARG A 61 -0.95 -13.99 -4.56
CA ARG A 61 -2.40 -13.91 -4.69
C ARG A 61 -3.19 -13.70 -3.40
N TRP A 62 -2.50 -13.63 -2.24
CA TRP A 62 -3.13 -13.41 -0.95
C TRP A 62 -2.58 -12.15 -0.31
N ASN A 63 -3.42 -11.47 0.49
CA ASN A 63 -3.00 -10.30 1.27
C ASN A 63 -2.38 -9.19 0.40
N GLY A 64 -1.36 -8.53 0.88
CA GLY A 64 -0.69 -7.44 0.19
C GLY A 64 -1.19 -6.08 0.63
N VAL A 65 -0.26 -5.23 1.03
CA VAL A 65 -0.56 -3.86 1.46
C VAL A 65 0.38 -2.89 0.77
N ALA A 66 -0.08 -1.67 0.56
CA ALA A 66 0.73 -0.64 -0.07
C ALA A 66 0.47 0.73 0.54
N ILE A 67 1.46 1.59 0.43
CA ILE A 67 1.34 3.01 0.73
C ILE A 67 1.78 3.78 -0.50
N LEU A 68 0.93 4.68 -0.97
CA LEU A 68 1.23 5.61 -2.05
C LEU A 68 1.26 7.01 -1.46
N SER A 69 2.33 7.77 -1.69
CA SER A 69 2.47 9.10 -1.10
C SER A 69 3.03 10.10 -2.11
N LYS A 70 2.44 11.27 -2.17
CA LYS A 70 3.00 12.39 -2.93
C LYS A 70 3.64 13.44 -2.03
N VAL A 71 3.75 13.17 -0.73
CA VAL A 71 4.36 14.06 0.25
C VAL A 71 5.60 13.45 0.90
N GLY A 72 6.22 12.49 0.22
CA GLY A 72 7.41 11.79 0.69
C GLY A 72 7.08 10.44 1.30
N LEU A 73 8.07 9.56 1.29
CA LEU A 73 7.94 8.22 1.84
C LEU A 73 9.30 7.84 2.43
N GLU A 74 9.43 7.99 3.74
CA GLU A 74 10.68 7.80 4.45
C GLU A 74 10.56 6.67 5.47
N ASP A 75 11.69 6.08 5.80
CA ASP A 75 11.80 5.03 6.81
C ASP A 75 10.78 3.90 6.61
N PRO A 76 10.76 3.29 5.41
CA PRO A 76 9.80 2.23 5.14
C PRO A 76 10.12 0.97 5.92
N ILE A 77 9.09 0.32 6.43
CA ILE A 77 9.19 -0.98 7.10
C ILE A 77 8.09 -1.88 6.55
N ALA A 78 8.48 -3.07 6.10
CA ALA A 78 7.52 -4.11 5.74
C ALA A 78 7.40 -5.08 6.92
N GLY A 79 6.17 -5.43 7.30
CA GLY A 79 5.92 -6.28 8.45
C GLY A 79 5.79 -5.46 9.73
N PHE A 80 5.84 -6.13 10.88
CA PHE A 80 5.56 -5.48 12.16
C PHE A 80 6.74 -4.69 12.74
N GLY A 81 7.94 -4.84 12.14
CA GLY A 81 9.08 -4.06 12.60
C GLY A 81 9.60 -4.46 13.98
N ASP A 82 9.36 -5.70 14.39
CA ASP A 82 9.74 -6.21 15.72
C ASP A 82 11.16 -6.77 15.77
N GLY A 83 11.90 -6.70 14.65
CA GLY A 83 13.26 -7.24 14.58
C GLY A 83 13.32 -8.74 14.32
N GLY A 84 12.18 -9.40 14.21
CA GLY A 84 12.13 -10.83 13.87
C GLY A 84 12.13 -11.07 12.37
N GLU A 85 11.83 -12.31 12.00
CA GLU A 85 11.71 -12.67 10.59
C GLU A 85 10.63 -11.80 9.92
N PRO A 86 10.81 -11.46 8.63
CA PRO A 86 9.75 -10.78 7.90
C PRO A 86 8.47 -11.57 8.00
N ASP A 87 7.38 -10.88 8.25
CA ASP A 87 6.07 -11.50 8.35
C ASP A 87 5.74 -12.12 7.01
N GLN A 88 5.48 -13.43 7.01
CA GLN A 88 5.13 -14.14 5.77
C GLN A 88 3.78 -13.69 5.23
N ASP A 89 2.90 -13.22 6.12
CA ASP A 89 1.63 -12.68 5.72
C ASP A 89 1.78 -11.18 5.47
N ALA A 90 1.70 -10.77 4.22
CA ALA A 90 1.90 -9.37 3.83
C ALA A 90 0.69 -8.51 4.26
N ARG A 91 0.62 -8.17 5.55
CA ARG A 91 -0.54 -7.51 6.15
C ARG A 91 -0.28 -6.11 6.67
N ILE A 92 0.98 -5.70 6.80
CA ILE A 92 1.27 -4.37 7.33
C ILE A 92 2.55 -3.81 6.70
N ALA A 93 2.50 -2.54 6.38
CA ALA A 93 3.65 -1.77 5.93
C ALA A 93 3.58 -0.38 6.55
N TRP A 94 4.73 0.20 6.86
CA TRP A 94 4.86 1.49 7.54
C TRP A 94 5.74 2.42 6.73
N ALA A 95 5.44 3.70 6.78
CA ALA A 95 6.32 4.74 6.24
C ALA A 95 6.00 6.07 6.90
N THR A 96 6.95 6.99 6.84
CA THR A 96 6.72 8.37 7.23
C THR A 96 6.41 9.17 5.97
N CYS A 97 5.25 9.77 5.95
CA CYS A 97 4.75 10.54 4.80
C CYS A 97 4.41 11.95 5.26
N GLY A 98 5.11 12.94 4.71
CA GLY A 98 4.90 14.34 5.10
C GLY A 98 5.06 14.58 6.60
N GLY A 99 5.99 13.85 7.23
CA GLY A 99 6.24 13.97 8.67
C GLY A 99 5.30 13.17 9.55
N VAL A 100 4.34 12.43 8.98
CA VAL A 100 3.38 11.62 9.72
C VAL A 100 3.70 10.14 9.54
N ARG A 101 3.77 9.38 10.65
CA ARG A 101 4.00 7.95 10.59
C ARG A 101 2.69 7.24 10.26
N ILE A 102 2.70 6.48 9.17
CA ILE A 102 1.49 5.86 8.61
C ILE A 102 1.72 4.37 8.45
N ALA A 103 0.70 3.58 8.75
CA ALA A 103 0.68 2.15 8.49
C ALA A 103 -0.49 1.81 7.59
N SER A 104 -0.22 0.99 6.55
CA SER A 104 -1.29 0.34 5.79
C SER A 104 -1.40 -1.08 6.33
N CYS A 105 -2.56 -1.41 6.87
CA CYS A 105 -2.75 -2.63 7.62
C CYS A 105 -3.99 -3.37 7.14
N TYR A 106 -3.84 -4.67 6.88
CA TYR A 106 -4.96 -5.54 6.55
C TYR A 106 -5.14 -6.55 7.69
N VAL A 107 -6.30 -6.52 8.30
CA VAL A 107 -6.67 -7.46 9.35
C VAL A 107 -7.74 -8.39 8.78
N PRO A 108 -7.44 -9.69 8.61
CA PRO A 108 -8.46 -10.63 8.14
C PRO A 108 -9.63 -10.66 9.13
N ASN A 109 -10.81 -11.02 8.63
CA ASN A 109 -12.03 -10.93 9.42
C ASN A 109 -12.20 -12.04 10.45
N GLY A 110 -11.12 -12.65 10.92
CA GLY A 110 -11.15 -13.62 12.00
C GLY A 110 -11.66 -15.00 11.62
N ARG A 111 -11.91 -15.24 10.38
CA ARG A 111 -12.25 -16.58 9.91
C ARG A 111 -11.01 -17.28 9.47
N SER A 112 -10.78 -18.37 10.07
CA SER A 112 -9.65 -19.22 9.68
C SER A 112 -10.01 -20.12 8.52
#